data_6d486c6e6bd045a98d9dc3ded87e0e10
#
_entry.id   6d486c6e6bd045a98d9dc3ded87e0e10
#
_cell.length_a   1.000
_cell.length_b   1.000
_cell.length_c   1.000
_cell.angle_alpha   90.00
_cell.angle_beta   90.00
_cell.angle_gamma   90.00
#
_symmetry.space_group_name_H-M   'P 1'
#
loop_
_entity.id
_entity.type
_entity.pdbx_description
1 polymer ?
#
loop_
_entity_poly.entity_id
_entity_poly.type
_entity_poly.pdbx_seq_one_letter_code
_entity_poly.pdbx_strand_id
1 'polypeptide(L)'
;FILRILIFVVAGLVLIGAGLGGGYVLFGGSQPDPSEEIESIIEKKMAEAEAEREAEEEAALSNDKVVKETPDIETFVTTYFEFPGTFTTNLRASRKFLQVGLGVSTQYDDEVISNVEDHQLALRSEILNVMSDFSEEEIQGKEGRKALAQALADGVNEKLMQLEDFGGIEEVHFTSFVLQ
;
A
#
# COMPACT_ATOMS: atom_id res chain seq x y z
N PHE A 1 -59.29 -59.89 5.29
CA PHE A 1 -58.05 -59.19 5.75
C PHE A 1 -56.93 -59.33 4.72
N ILE A 2 -56.71 -60.54 4.19
CA ILE A 2 -55.68 -60.91 3.24
C ILE A 2 -55.83 -60.11 1.88
N LEU A 3 -57.05 -59.93 1.41
CA LEU A 3 -57.34 -59.22 0.14
C LEU A 3 -56.94 -57.73 0.22
N ARG A 4 -57.09 -57.07 1.37
CA ARG A 4 -56.69 -55.68 1.56
C ARG A 4 -55.17 -55.51 1.57
N ILE A 5 -54.45 -56.45 2.16
CA ILE A 5 -52.99 -56.45 2.17
C ILE A 5 -52.46 -56.70 0.76
N LEU A 6 -53.05 -57.57 0.00
CA LEU A 6 -52.68 -57.81 -1.39
C LEU A 6 -52.81 -56.56 -2.28
N ILE A 7 -53.90 -55.77 -2.10
CA ILE A 7 -54.13 -54.54 -2.80
C ILE A 7 -53.04 -53.51 -2.51
N PHE A 8 -52.62 -53.37 -1.24
CA PHE A 8 -51.56 -52.42 -0.86
C PHE A 8 -50.19 -52.86 -1.37
N VAL A 9 -49.89 -54.14 -1.46
CA VAL A 9 -48.65 -54.67 -2.01
C VAL A 9 -48.60 -54.41 -3.53
N VAL A 10 -49.69 -54.67 -4.26
CA VAL A 10 -49.76 -54.40 -5.68
C VAL A 10 -49.67 -52.89 -5.98
N ALA A 11 -50.36 -52.05 -5.19
CA ALA A 11 -50.28 -50.61 -5.34
C ALA A 11 -48.87 -50.10 -5.08
N GLY A 12 -48.17 -50.62 -4.06
CA GLY A 12 -46.78 -50.30 -3.77
C GLY A 12 -45.80 -50.66 -4.92
N LEU A 13 -45.99 -51.84 -5.51
CA LEU A 13 -45.17 -52.28 -6.64
C LEU A 13 -45.38 -51.40 -7.90
N VAL A 14 -46.60 -50.99 -8.15
CA VAL A 14 -46.93 -50.08 -9.29
C VAL A 14 -46.29 -48.69 -9.09
N LEU A 15 -46.30 -48.18 -7.87
CA LEU A 15 -45.67 -46.88 -7.56
C LEU A 15 -44.15 -46.98 -7.68
N ILE A 16 -43.50 -48.06 -7.24
CA ILE A 16 -42.07 -48.27 -7.42
C ILE A 16 -41.71 -48.41 -8.90
N GLY A 17 -42.46 -49.14 -9.66
CA GLY A 17 -42.26 -49.27 -11.11
C GLY A 17 -42.43 -47.94 -11.88
N ALA A 18 -43.43 -47.17 -11.52
CA ALA A 18 -43.66 -45.85 -12.13
C ALA A 18 -42.56 -44.84 -11.71
N GLY A 19 -42.07 -44.93 -10.47
CA GLY A 19 -40.98 -44.06 -9.98
C GLY A 19 -39.64 -44.35 -10.67
N LEU A 20 -39.27 -45.63 -10.80
CA LEU A 20 -38.04 -46.04 -11.50
C LEU A 20 -38.11 -45.80 -13.01
N GLY A 21 -39.25 -46.08 -13.65
CA GLY A 21 -39.46 -45.85 -15.09
C GLY A 21 -39.49 -44.34 -15.42
N GLY A 22 -40.20 -43.55 -14.64
CA GLY A 22 -40.27 -42.10 -14.81
C GLY A 22 -38.91 -41.40 -14.54
N GLY A 23 -38.19 -41.90 -13.53
CA GLY A 23 -36.82 -41.38 -13.22
C GLY A 23 -35.84 -41.68 -14.35
N TYR A 24 -35.90 -42.86 -14.95
CA TYR A 24 -35.02 -43.23 -16.07
C TYR A 24 -35.30 -42.38 -17.35
N VAL A 25 -36.55 -42.05 -17.63
CA VAL A 25 -36.93 -41.24 -18.79
C VAL A 25 -36.56 -39.76 -18.57
N LEU A 26 -36.67 -39.26 -17.36
CA LEU A 26 -36.40 -37.83 -17.06
C LEU A 26 -34.92 -37.56 -16.77
N PHE A 27 -34.16 -38.52 -16.24
CA PHE A 27 -32.75 -38.36 -15.85
C PHE A 27 -31.76 -39.25 -16.60
N GLY A 28 -32.23 -40.27 -17.34
CA GLY A 28 -31.39 -41.21 -18.09
C GLY A 28 -31.11 -40.78 -19.54
N GLY A 29 -31.66 -39.66 -19.99
CA GLY A 29 -31.43 -39.13 -21.31
C GLY A 29 -30.35 -38.07 -21.33
N SER A 30 -29.16 -38.44 -21.85
CA SER A 30 -28.05 -37.57 -22.24
C SER A 30 -27.32 -36.89 -21.09
N GLN A 31 -26.55 -37.65 -20.30
CA GLN A 31 -25.30 -37.07 -19.81
C GLN A 31 -24.34 -37.02 -21.02
N PRO A 32 -23.86 -35.86 -21.43
CA PRO A 32 -22.73 -35.83 -22.33
C PRO A 32 -21.55 -36.54 -21.69
N ASP A 33 -20.87 -37.35 -22.48
CA ASP A 33 -19.72 -38.14 -22.01
C ASP A 33 -18.68 -37.16 -21.42
N PRO A 34 -18.27 -37.30 -20.16
CA PRO A 34 -17.29 -36.38 -19.54
C PRO A 34 -16.00 -36.25 -20.36
N SER A 35 -15.74 -37.22 -21.22
CA SER A 35 -14.61 -37.23 -22.14
C SER A 35 -14.72 -36.21 -23.24
N GLU A 36 -15.94 -36.03 -23.84
CA GLU A 36 -16.17 -35.04 -24.90
C GLU A 36 -16.15 -33.60 -24.39
N GLU A 37 -16.64 -33.35 -23.15
CA GLU A 37 -16.57 -32.05 -22.52
C GLU A 37 -15.12 -31.67 -22.16
N ILE A 38 -14.33 -32.63 -21.70
CA ILE A 38 -12.91 -32.40 -21.39
C ILE A 38 -12.10 -32.17 -22.66
N GLU A 39 -12.34 -32.95 -23.74
CA GLU A 39 -11.68 -32.72 -25.01
C GLU A 39 -12.02 -31.36 -25.62
N SER A 40 -13.26 -30.92 -25.57
CA SER A 40 -13.67 -29.60 -26.09
C SER A 40 -13.05 -28.42 -25.27
N ILE A 41 -12.89 -28.60 -23.95
CA ILE A 41 -12.24 -27.60 -23.09
C ILE A 41 -10.73 -27.56 -23.34
N ILE A 42 -10.12 -28.74 -23.55
CA ILE A 42 -8.68 -28.85 -23.86
C ILE A 42 -8.39 -28.21 -25.23
N GLU A 43 -9.22 -28.54 -26.24
CA GLU A 43 -9.06 -28.00 -27.60
C GLU A 43 -9.24 -26.47 -27.63
N LYS A 44 -10.22 -25.96 -26.85
CA LYS A 44 -10.45 -24.52 -26.71
C LYS A 44 -9.29 -23.83 -25.97
N LYS A 45 -8.77 -24.45 -24.91
CA LYS A 45 -7.60 -23.91 -24.19
C LYS A 45 -6.31 -24.00 -24.98
N MET A 46 -6.14 -25.04 -25.79
CA MET A 46 -5.00 -25.14 -26.68
C MET A 46 -5.06 -24.10 -27.81
N ALA A 47 -6.25 -23.86 -28.40
CA ALA A 47 -6.43 -22.82 -29.39
C ALA A 47 -6.23 -21.40 -28.81
N GLU A 48 -6.70 -21.15 -27.59
CA GLU A 48 -6.43 -19.88 -26.89
C GLU A 48 -4.92 -19.70 -26.59
N ALA A 49 -4.24 -20.77 -26.14
CA ALA A 49 -2.80 -20.73 -25.85
C ALA A 49 -1.93 -20.62 -27.13
N GLU A 50 -2.37 -21.18 -28.27
CA GLU A 50 -1.70 -20.99 -29.55
C GLU A 50 -1.92 -19.56 -30.09
N ALA A 51 -3.13 -19.02 -29.96
CA ALA A 51 -3.43 -17.64 -30.34
C ALA A 51 -2.67 -16.61 -29.48
N GLU A 52 -2.50 -16.86 -28.15
CA GLU A 52 -1.66 -16.04 -27.28
C GLU A 52 -0.18 -16.12 -27.65
N ARG A 53 0.32 -17.31 -28.02
CA ARG A 53 1.72 -17.48 -28.46
C ARG A 53 1.98 -16.83 -29.81
N GLU A 54 1.07 -16.94 -30.77
CA GLU A 54 1.21 -16.26 -32.06
C GLU A 54 1.14 -14.72 -31.89
N ALA A 55 0.31 -14.23 -30.98
CA ALA A 55 0.23 -12.81 -30.64
C ALA A 55 1.51 -12.33 -29.91
N GLU A 56 2.10 -13.16 -29.03
CA GLU A 56 3.38 -12.85 -28.36
C GLU A 56 4.57 -12.92 -29.36
N GLU A 57 4.54 -13.83 -30.33
CA GLU A 57 5.60 -13.97 -31.34
C GLU A 57 5.52 -12.86 -32.39
N GLU A 58 4.32 -12.41 -32.80
CA GLU A 58 4.13 -11.23 -33.64
C GLU A 58 4.51 -9.93 -32.91
N ALA A 59 4.22 -9.83 -31.61
CA ALA A 59 4.66 -8.71 -30.75
C ALA A 59 6.18 -8.69 -30.54
N ALA A 60 6.84 -9.86 -30.55
CA ALA A 60 8.29 -9.97 -30.43
C ALA A 60 9.03 -9.64 -31.74
N LEU A 61 8.39 -9.79 -32.89
CA LEU A 61 8.93 -9.46 -34.23
C LEU A 61 8.73 -7.98 -34.58
N SER A 62 7.77 -7.30 -34.01
CA SER A 62 7.67 -5.85 -34.08
C SER A 62 8.65 -5.27 -33.04
N ASN A 63 9.77 -4.76 -33.53
CA ASN A 63 10.82 -4.13 -32.73
C ASN A 63 10.37 -2.73 -32.19
N ASP A 64 9.05 -2.54 -32.05
CA ASP A 64 8.46 -1.47 -31.27
C ASP A 64 8.37 -1.97 -29.82
N LYS A 65 9.27 -1.49 -29.00
CA LYS A 65 9.12 -1.58 -27.54
C LYS A 65 7.76 -1.01 -27.20
N VAL A 66 6.77 -1.90 -27.02
CA VAL A 66 5.54 -1.50 -26.34
C VAL A 66 5.99 -1.03 -24.97
N VAL A 67 6.08 0.29 -24.83
CA VAL A 67 6.28 0.92 -23.52
C VAL A 67 5.07 0.47 -22.73
N LYS A 68 5.28 -0.48 -21.82
CA LYS A 68 4.28 -0.86 -20.83
C LYS A 68 3.85 0.45 -20.18
N GLU A 69 2.60 0.84 -20.35
CA GLU A 69 2.07 2.00 -19.67
C GLU A 69 2.35 1.80 -18.20
N THR A 70 3.31 2.56 -17.70
CA THR A 70 3.58 2.61 -16.27
C THR A 70 2.26 3.07 -15.65
N PRO A 71 1.71 2.36 -14.65
CA PRO A 71 0.57 2.88 -13.92
C PRO A 71 0.91 4.33 -13.56
N ASP A 72 0.00 5.27 -13.74
CA ASP A 72 0.14 6.63 -13.22
C ASP A 72 0.33 6.50 -11.70
N ILE A 73 1.60 6.30 -11.32
CA ILE A 73 2.01 6.48 -9.94
C ILE A 73 1.95 7.98 -9.76
N GLU A 74 1.00 8.46 -9.00
CA GLU A 74 1.01 9.85 -8.55
C GLU A 74 2.38 10.09 -7.93
N THR A 75 3.28 10.68 -8.69
CA THR A 75 4.60 11.07 -8.22
C THR A 75 4.42 12.36 -7.44
N PHE A 76 4.32 12.23 -6.13
CA PHE A 76 4.35 13.38 -5.24
C PHE A 76 5.68 14.11 -5.42
N VAL A 77 5.62 15.37 -5.73
CA VAL A 77 6.82 16.22 -5.86
C VAL A 77 7.24 16.62 -4.45
N THR A 78 8.46 16.25 -4.04
CA THR A 78 8.99 16.69 -2.74
C THR A 78 9.49 18.12 -2.86
N THR A 79 8.95 19.00 -2.04
CA THR A 79 9.37 20.40 -1.89
C THR A 79 10.24 20.54 -0.64
N TYR A 80 11.28 21.37 -0.72
CA TYR A 80 12.25 21.58 0.35
C TYR A 80 12.27 23.05 0.78
N PHE A 81 12.40 23.26 2.09
CA PHE A 81 12.64 24.59 2.66
C PHE A 81 13.84 24.52 3.60
N GLU A 82 14.81 25.43 3.44
CA GLU A 82 15.97 25.55 4.32
C GLU A 82 15.78 26.73 5.27
N PHE A 83 15.87 26.48 6.56
CA PHE A 83 15.81 27.55 7.55
C PHE A 83 17.04 28.45 7.45
N PRO A 84 16.86 29.77 7.37
CA PRO A 84 17.99 30.70 7.28
C PRO A 84 18.87 30.66 8.54
N GLY A 85 20.18 30.54 8.33
CA GLY A 85 21.18 30.52 9.40
C GLY A 85 21.24 29.16 10.12
N THR A 86 21.84 29.15 11.31
CA THR A 86 22.05 27.95 12.12
C THR A 86 21.29 28.02 13.44
N PHE A 87 21.08 26.86 14.04
CA PHE A 87 20.54 26.71 15.37
C PHE A 87 21.68 26.32 16.32
N THR A 88 21.81 27.00 17.42
CA THR A 88 22.85 26.69 18.40
C THR A 88 22.24 26.64 19.79
N THR A 89 22.43 25.53 20.49
CA THR A 89 21.93 25.33 21.85
C THR A 89 22.90 24.47 22.66
N ASN A 90 22.76 24.50 23.98
CA ASN A 90 23.44 23.56 24.86
C ASN A 90 22.64 22.27 24.91
N LEU A 91 23.35 21.16 24.96
CA LEU A 91 22.73 19.86 25.19
C LEU A 91 22.41 19.63 26.66
N ARG A 92 21.40 18.81 26.91
CA ARG A 92 21.00 18.40 28.26
C ARG A 92 22.19 17.77 29.01
N ALA A 93 22.44 18.24 30.21
CA ALA A 93 23.50 17.76 31.10
C ALA A 93 24.92 17.78 30.48
N SER A 94 25.16 18.58 29.43
CA SER A 94 26.46 18.73 28.78
C SER A 94 26.93 20.18 28.81
N ARG A 95 28.26 20.37 28.71
CA ARG A 95 28.88 21.70 28.52
C ARG A 95 29.14 22.03 27.07
N LYS A 96 28.79 21.08 26.19
CA LYS A 96 28.96 21.22 24.74
C LYS A 96 27.79 21.94 24.10
N PHE A 97 28.09 22.60 23.00
CA PHE A 97 27.13 23.25 22.15
C PHE A 97 26.88 22.37 20.91
N LEU A 98 25.63 22.22 20.58
CA LEU A 98 25.23 21.66 19.28
C LEU A 98 24.85 22.80 18.36
N GLN A 99 25.50 22.88 17.20
CA GLN A 99 25.17 23.81 16.11
C GLN A 99 24.76 23.02 14.88
N VAL A 100 23.57 23.31 14.36
CA VAL A 100 23.03 22.64 13.17
C VAL A 100 22.45 23.64 12.17
N GLY A 101 22.59 23.35 10.90
CA GLY A 101 21.77 23.90 9.84
C GLY A 101 20.66 22.93 9.51
N LEU A 102 19.46 23.41 9.28
CA LEU A 102 18.26 22.59 9.10
C LEU A 102 17.52 22.95 7.81
N GLY A 103 17.05 21.93 7.12
CA GLY A 103 16.01 22.00 6.11
C GLY A 103 14.88 21.01 6.43
N VAL A 104 13.73 21.26 5.89
CA VAL A 104 12.55 20.40 5.97
C VAL A 104 12.07 20.03 4.59
N SER A 105 11.40 18.88 4.48
CA SER A 105 10.76 18.46 3.24
C SER A 105 9.31 18.05 3.46
N THR A 106 8.51 18.26 2.42
CA THR A 106 7.11 17.86 2.35
C THR A 106 6.77 17.35 0.96
N GLN A 107 5.83 16.41 0.86
CA GLN A 107 5.19 15.98 -0.38
C GLN A 107 3.75 16.51 -0.50
N TYR A 108 3.33 17.30 0.46
CA TYR A 108 2.07 18.03 0.40
C TYR A 108 2.21 19.25 -0.49
N ASP A 109 1.18 20.07 -0.52
CA ASP A 109 1.14 21.28 -1.33
C ASP A 109 2.09 22.39 -0.84
N ASP A 110 2.23 23.43 -1.66
CA ASP A 110 3.09 24.58 -1.35
C ASP A 110 2.60 25.37 -0.12
N GLU A 111 1.36 25.17 0.32
CA GLU A 111 0.79 25.81 1.51
C GLU A 111 1.56 25.43 2.78
N VAL A 112 2.00 24.17 2.88
CA VAL A 112 2.83 23.70 4.01
C VAL A 112 4.13 24.49 4.12
N ILE A 113 4.79 24.75 2.99
CA ILE A 113 6.03 25.55 2.97
C ILE A 113 5.74 27.02 3.31
N SER A 114 4.65 27.58 2.82
CA SER A 114 4.22 28.93 3.18
C SER A 114 3.98 29.06 4.69
N ASN A 115 3.32 28.08 5.30
CA ASN A 115 3.09 28.04 6.74
C ASN A 115 4.38 27.95 7.55
N VAL A 116 5.38 27.17 7.05
CA VAL A 116 6.72 27.12 7.65
C VAL A 116 7.40 28.50 7.57
N GLU A 117 7.29 29.20 6.46
CA GLU A 117 7.87 30.54 6.28
C GLU A 117 7.21 31.58 7.19
N ASP A 118 5.90 31.58 7.28
CA ASP A 118 5.13 32.54 8.08
C ASP A 118 5.37 32.35 9.57
N HIS A 119 5.57 31.12 10.01
CA HIS A 119 5.74 30.76 11.42
C HIS A 119 7.19 30.50 11.84
N GLN A 120 8.18 30.93 11.03
CA GLN A 120 9.60 30.67 11.29
C GLN A 120 10.03 30.99 12.73
N LEU A 121 9.55 32.10 13.30
CA LEU A 121 9.93 32.49 14.67
C LEU A 121 9.48 31.45 15.71
N ALA A 122 8.23 30.99 15.61
CA ALA A 122 7.67 29.98 16.52
C ALA A 122 8.36 28.63 16.32
N LEU A 123 8.58 28.23 15.07
CA LEU A 123 9.25 26.98 14.72
C LEU A 123 10.71 26.97 15.16
N ARG A 124 11.43 28.09 15.03
CA ARG A 124 12.80 28.22 15.54
C ARG A 124 12.88 28.03 17.05
N SER A 125 11.90 28.57 17.79
CA SER A 125 11.82 28.36 19.23
C SER A 125 11.60 26.88 19.57
N GLU A 126 10.70 26.22 18.87
CA GLU A 126 10.42 24.81 19.08
C GLU A 126 11.60 23.91 18.72
N ILE A 127 12.26 24.15 17.60
CA ILE A 127 13.48 23.44 17.21
C ILE A 127 14.56 23.55 18.29
N LEU A 128 14.79 24.74 18.86
CA LEU A 128 15.75 24.92 19.93
C LEU A 128 15.35 24.19 21.23
N ASN A 129 14.04 24.14 21.55
CA ASN A 129 13.53 23.40 22.70
C ASN A 129 13.82 21.90 22.52
N VAL A 130 13.38 21.31 21.38
CA VAL A 130 13.62 19.89 21.08
C VAL A 130 15.10 19.56 21.12
N MET A 131 15.96 20.38 20.49
CA MET A 131 17.41 20.16 20.52
C MET A 131 18.00 20.17 21.94
N SER A 132 17.50 21.03 22.82
CA SER A 132 18.00 21.16 24.19
C SER A 132 17.64 19.98 25.10
N ASP A 133 16.62 19.21 24.70
CA ASP A 133 16.19 18.01 25.43
C ASP A 133 17.08 16.79 25.19
N PHE A 134 17.94 16.83 24.17
CA PHE A 134 18.86 15.75 23.86
C PHE A 134 20.18 15.88 24.62
N SER A 135 20.69 14.76 25.06
CA SER A 135 22.04 14.64 25.60
C SER A 135 23.08 14.38 24.50
N GLU A 136 24.35 14.57 24.84
CA GLU A 136 25.46 14.28 23.92
C GLU A 136 25.47 12.81 23.47
N GLU A 137 25.16 11.89 24.36
CA GLU A 137 25.15 10.44 24.06
C GLU A 137 24.03 10.06 23.08
N GLU A 138 22.87 10.69 23.25
CA GLU A 138 21.68 10.40 22.40
C GLU A 138 21.84 10.84 20.95
N ILE A 139 22.64 11.87 20.67
CA ILE A 139 22.87 12.39 19.31
C ILE A 139 24.08 11.78 18.60
N GLN A 140 24.81 10.87 19.25
CA GLN A 140 26.01 10.27 18.67
C GLN A 140 25.70 9.27 17.58
N GLY A 141 26.54 9.25 16.54
CA GLY A 141 26.46 8.32 15.43
C GLY A 141 25.29 8.61 14.49
N LYS A 142 25.03 7.66 13.60
CA LYS A 142 23.99 7.79 12.59
C LYS A 142 22.58 7.69 13.20
N GLU A 143 22.39 6.77 14.11
CA GLU A 143 21.10 6.51 14.74
C GLU A 143 20.68 7.66 15.66
N GLY A 144 21.62 8.24 16.42
CA GLY A 144 21.33 9.40 17.26
C GLY A 144 20.91 10.63 16.44
N ARG A 145 21.60 10.88 15.32
CA ARG A 145 21.19 11.97 14.40
C ARG A 145 19.83 11.72 13.76
N LYS A 146 19.53 10.46 13.43
CA LYS A 146 18.19 10.11 12.90
C LYS A 146 17.10 10.31 13.95
N ALA A 147 17.36 9.93 15.19
CA ALA A 147 16.42 10.14 16.29
C ALA A 147 16.16 11.64 16.54
N LEU A 148 17.20 12.47 16.50
CA LEU A 148 17.05 13.91 16.61
C LEU A 148 16.26 14.48 15.42
N ALA A 149 16.53 14.05 14.17
CA ALA A 149 15.79 14.51 13.00
C ALA A 149 14.30 14.18 13.11
N GLN A 150 13.96 12.96 13.56
CA GLN A 150 12.58 12.56 13.80
C GLN A 150 11.90 13.40 14.87
N ALA A 151 12.55 13.60 16.02
CA ALA A 151 12.00 14.41 17.09
C ALA A 151 11.79 15.87 16.66
N LEU A 152 12.68 16.41 15.82
CA LEU A 152 12.52 17.75 15.24
C LEU A 152 11.33 17.81 14.26
N ALA A 153 11.13 16.79 13.42
CA ALA A 153 9.97 16.71 12.53
C ALA A 153 8.66 16.66 13.34
N ASP A 154 8.65 15.84 14.39
CA ASP A 154 7.49 15.72 15.28
C ASP A 154 7.18 17.05 15.99
N GLY A 155 8.19 17.73 16.54
CA GLY A 155 8.02 19.01 17.22
C GLY A 155 7.57 20.13 16.28
N VAL A 156 8.12 20.19 15.06
CA VAL A 156 7.71 21.16 14.04
C VAL A 156 6.24 20.90 13.63
N ASN A 157 5.89 19.63 13.39
CA ASN A 157 4.51 19.27 13.04
C ASN A 157 3.53 19.57 14.17
N GLU A 158 3.88 19.27 15.42
CA GLU A 158 3.04 19.61 16.56
C GLU A 158 2.82 21.12 16.67
N LYS A 159 3.86 21.90 16.42
CA LYS A 159 3.75 23.36 16.44
C LYS A 159 2.90 23.91 15.30
N LEU A 160 3.06 23.39 14.07
CA LEU A 160 2.23 23.75 12.93
C LEU A 160 0.77 23.33 13.15
N MET A 161 0.53 22.15 13.72
CA MET A 161 -0.82 21.70 14.07
C MET A 161 -1.53 22.65 15.07
N GLN A 162 -0.78 23.27 15.99
CA GLN A 162 -1.32 24.25 16.92
C GLN A 162 -1.65 25.60 16.27
N LEU A 163 -0.96 25.95 15.17
CA LEU A 163 -1.06 27.25 14.52
C LEU A 163 -1.99 27.23 13.31
N GLU A 164 -1.95 26.13 12.55
CA GLU A 164 -2.61 26.01 11.24
C GLU A 164 -3.52 24.76 11.14
N ASP A 165 -3.74 24.05 12.25
CA ASP A 165 -4.51 22.79 12.31
C ASP A 165 -3.95 21.66 11.40
N PHE A 166 -2.75 21.85 10.82
CA PHE A 166 -2.06 20.88 9.97
C PHE A 166 -0.53 21.02 10.07
N GLY A 167 0.19 19.88 10.10
CA GLY A 167 1.65 19.83 10.10
C GLY A 167 2.21 19.71 8.68
N GLY A 168 2.35 18.49 8.19
CA GLY A 168 2.72 18.18 6.81
C GLY A 168 4.23 18.10 6.55
N ILE A 169 5.09 18.25 7.54
CA ILE A 169 6.54 18.02 7.38
C ILE A 169 6.80 16.51 7.51
N GLU A 170 7.46 15.94 6.49
CA GLU A 170 7.80 14.53 6.44
C GLU A 170 9.18 14.23 7.00
N GLU A 171 10.17 15.02 6.60
CA GLU A 171 11.55 14.81 7.05
C GLU A 171 12.24 16.12 7.41
N VAL A 172 13.16 16.02 8.39
CA VAL A 172 14.12 17.07 8.73
C VAL A 172 15.51 16.66 8.26
N HIS A 173 16.18 17.56 7.55
CA HIS A 173 17.50 17.36 6.97
C HIS A 173 18.52 18.26 7.67
N PHE A 174 19.66 17.70 8.06
CA PHE A 174 20.78 18.48 8.56
C PHE A 174 21.66 18.95 7.41
N THR A 175 21.75 20.26 7.16
CA THR A 175 22.68 20.85 6.19
C THR A 175 24.07 21.05 6.79
N SER A 176 24.14 21.20 8.11
CA SER A 176 25.38 21.17 8.91
C SER A 176 25.11 20.57 10.29
N PHE A 177 26.13 19.93 10.88
CA PHE A 177 26.03 19.33 12.21
C PHE A 177 27.38 19.38 12.92
N VAL A 178 27.50 20.24 13.90
CA VAL A 178 28.75 20.50 14.64
C VAL A 178 28.50 20.38 16.14
N LEU A 179 29.28 19.55 16.82
CA LEU A 179 29.28 19.40 18.26
C LEU A 179 30.62 19.93 18.82
N GLN A 180 30.57 20.93 19.66
CA GLN A 180 31.77 21.60 20.24
C GLN A 180 31.75 21.61 21.74
#